data_bb89e7fbb0149ab379ea91891d51b901
#
_entry.id   bb89e7fbb0149ab379ea91891d51b901
#
_cell.length_a   1.000
_cell.length_b   1.000
_cell.length_c   1.000
_cell.angle_alpha   90.00
_cell.angle_beta   90.00
_cell.angle_gamma   90.00
#
_symmetry.space_group_name_H-M   'P 1'
#
loop_
_entity.id
_entity.type
_entity.pdbx_description
1 polymer ?
#
loop_
_entity_poly.entity_id
_entity_poly.type
_entity_poly.pdbx_seq_one_letter_code
_entity_poly.pdbx_strand_id
1 'polypeptide(L)'
;NATASMLSSKRYIDIPAMQELIAQARENLPTEIEQATQIVRDRSAILKDAKQEAHETQEAAIRNADNLRENARREAEALTSKARLEADTMMEKARRDSKAMMQKAQDASDDMVAKAEEKAKALVSEDQITKTATAKANEMLTSARHQSQEMLENAQAKAREATETAQTRATALLEDAQTKSKDMVETAQAKAALLTKTANEQAEEAISQAQKWSHDMRTGASEFVERIMRTSDEQLTQYVNEIRRARQSLRASGKVEEEPQPEPKQDAQK
;
A
#
# COMPACT_ATOMS: atom_id res chain seq x y z
N ASN A 1 26.99 -37.68 -51.88
CA ASN A 1 27.27 -38.93 -52.62
C ASN A 1 27.51 -38.61 -54.09
N ALA A 2 28.76 -38.67 -54.56
CA ALA A 2 29.09 -38.50 -55.95
C ALA A 2 29.17 -39.88 -56.61
N THR A 3 28.21 -40.21 -57.47
CA THR A 3 28.22 -41.42 -58.28
C THR A 3 28.98 -41.15 -59.60
N ALA A 4 29.99 -41.97 -59.91
CA ALA A 4 30.72 -41.89 -61.16
C ALA A 4 29.96 -42.49 -62.29
N SER A 5 29.68 -41.74 -63.38
CA SER A 5 29.15 -42.27 -64.64
C SER A 5 30.27 -42.85 -65.45
N MET A 6 30.17 -44.15 -65.91
CA MET A 6 31.14 -44.88 -66.63
C MET A 6 31.36 -44.41 -68.08
N LEU A 7 30.77 -43.36 -68.54
CA LEU A 7 30.82 -42.94 -69.97
C LEU A 7 31.17 -41.45 -70.18
N SER A 8 31.54 -40.70 -69.15
CA SER A 8 32.00 -39.32 -69.32
C SER A 8 32.90 -38.88 -68.18
N SER A 9 34.05 -38.28 -68.53
CA SER A 9 34.95 -37.63 -67.51
C SER A 9 34.39 -36.46 -66.79
N LYS A 10 33.10 -36.20 -66.89
CA LYS A 10 32.36 -35.21 -66.12
C LYS A 10 31.71 -35.81 -64.91
N ARG A 11 32.21 -35.50 -63.72
CA ARG A 11 31.61 -35.91 -62.46
C ARG A 11 30.52 -34.92 -62.06
N TYR A 12 29.36 -35.49 -61.78
CA TYR A 12 28.21 -34.70 -61.29
C TYR A 12 28.29 -34.58 -59.77
N ILE A 13 28.29 -33.34 -59.29
CA ILE A 13 27.93 -33.05 -57.91
C ILE A 13 26.43 -33.36 -57.87
N ASP A 14 26.01 -34.10 -56.83
CA ASP A 14 24.60 -34.33 -56.55
C ASP A 14 23.94 -32.98 -56.18
N ILE A 15 23.52 -32.25 -57.19
CA ILE A 15 22.86 -30.94 -57.08
C ILE A 15 21.61 -31.05 -56.22
N PRO A 16 20.77 -32.09 -56.34
CA PRO A 16 19.64 -32.34 -55.44
C PRO A 16 20.02 -32.39 -53.95
N ALA A 17 21.05 -33.18 -53.59
CA ALA A 17 21.47 -33.31 -52.19
C ALA A 17 22.04 -31.98 -51.63
N MET A 18 22.71 -31.19 -52.47
CA MET A 18 23.17 -29.85 -52.04
C MET A 18 22.05 -28.85 -51.94
N GLN A 19 21.05 -28.92 -52.82
CA GLN A 19 19.84 -28.08 -52.73
C GLN A 19 19.01 -28.41 -51.49
N GLU A 20 18.90 -29.70 -51.14
CA GLU A 20 18.21 -30.16 -49.95
C GLU A 20 18.92 -29.69 -48.65
N LEU A 21 20.21 -29.72 -48.57
CA LEU A 21 21.00 -29.19 -47.46
C LEU A 21 20.88 -27.66 -47.30
N ILE A 22 20.87 -26.95 -48.42
CA ILE A 22 20.67 -25.48 -48.43
C ILE A 22 19.21 -25.16 -48.04
N ALA A 23 18.23 -25.98 -48.46
CA ALA A 23 16.87 -25.82 -48.07
C ALA A 23 16.67 -26.08 -46.57
N GLN A 24 17.22 -27.14 -46.01
CA GLN A 24 17.21 -27.45 -44.57
C GLN A 24 17.87 -26.33 -43.74
N ALA A 25 19.03 -25.80 -44.17
CA ALA A 25 19.68 -24.66 -43.53
C ALA A 25 18.81 -23.39 -43.60
N ARG A 26 18.09 -23.17 -44.71
CA ARG A 26 17.17 -22.03 -44.85
C ARG A 26 15.90 -22.21 -44.03
N GLU A 27 15.41 -23.40 -43.81
CA GLU A 27 14.20 -23.71 -43.06
C GLU A 27 14.41 -23.61 -41.55
N ASN A 28 15.59 -23.97 -41.05
CA ASN A 28 15.91 -23.97 -39.62
C ASN A 28 16.39 -22.60 -39.10
N LEU A 29 17.14 -21.81 -39.91
CA LEU A 29 17.63 -20.49 -39.50
C LEU A 29 16.50 -19.46 -39.17
N PRO A 30 15.36 -19.38 -39.93
CA PRO A 30 14.29 -18.47 -39.61
C PRO A 30 13.62 -18.79 -38.27
N THR A 31 13.41 -20.06 -37.94
CA THR A 31 12.73 -20.47 -36.71
C THR A 31 13.51 -20.08 -35.46
N GLU A 32 14.83 -20.19 -35.49
CA GLU A 32 15.71 -19.83 -34.37
C GLU A 32 15.84 -18.31 -34.20
N ILE A 33 15.85 -17.55 -35.31
CA ILE A 33 15.80 -16.09 -35.29
C ILE A 33 14.45 -15.60 -34.78
N GLU A 34 13.34 -16.26 -35.16
CA GLU A 34 12.02 -15.95 -34.65
C GLU A 34 11.92 -16.20 -33.15
N GLN A 35 12.45 -17.30 -32.64
CA GLN A 35 12.50 -17.60 -31.20
C GLN A 35 13.32 -16.55 -30.44
N ALA A 36 14.51 -16.19 -30.93
CA ALA A 36 15.32 -15.13 -30.32
C ALA A 36 14.59 -13.76 -30.33
N THR A 37 13.91 -13.45 -31.42
CA THR A 37 13.11 -12.23 -31.54
C THR A 37 11.93 -12.24 -30.56
N GLN A 38 11.26 -13.38 -30.40
CA GLN A 38 10.18 -13.53 -29.42
C GLN A 38 10.68 -13.33 -27.98
N ILE A 39 11.82 -13.92 -27.63
CA ILE A 39 12.45 -13.72 -26.31
C ILE A 39 12.70 -12.23 -26.02
N VAL A 40 13.18 -11.47 -27.03
CA VAL A 40 13.40 -10.02 -26.87
C VAL A 40 12.10 -9.24 -26.70
N ARG A 41 11.03 -9.64 -27.40
CA ARG A 41 9.69 -9.04 -27.25
C ARG A 41 9.10 -9.33 -25.88
N ASP A 42 9.15 -10.59 -25.45
CA ASP A 42 8.65 -11.02 -24.14
C ASP A 42 9.38 -10.30 -23.00
N ARG A 43 10.69 -10.13 -23.12
CA ARG A 43 11.48 -9.31 -22.18
C ARG A 43 10.96 -7.88 -22.07
N SER A 44 10.68 -7.24 -23.20
CA SER A 44 10.18 -5.86 -23.23
C SER A 44 8.78 -5.75 -22.60
N ALA A 45 7.91 -6.72 -22.88
CA ALA A 45 6.58 -6.80 -22.31
C ALA A 45 6.65 -6.96 -20.78
N ILE A 46 7.43 -7.91 -20.28
CA ILE A 46 7.56 -8.17 -18.84
C ILE A 46 8.11 -6.96 -18.08
N LEU A 47 9.13 -6.27 -18.63
CA LEU A 47 9.64 -5.04 -18.00
C LEU A 47 8.60 -3.92 -17.97
N LYS A 48 7.80 -3.81 -19.03
CA LYS A 48 6.71 -2.84 -19.09
C LYS A 48 5.62 -3.17 -18.07
N ASP A 49 5.20 -4.43 -18.01
CA ASP A 49 4.16 -4.91 -17.11
C ASP A 49 4.60 -4.76 -15.64
N ALA A 50 5.84 -5.15 -15.30
CA ALA A 50 6.38 -4.97 -13.96
C ALA A 50 6.43 -3.49 -13.52
N LYS A 51 6.79 -2.57 -14.43
CA LYS A 51 6.78 -1.13 -14.15
C LYS A 51 5.37 -0.59 -13.96
N GLN A 52 4.42 -1.07 -14.75
CA GLN A 52 3.03 -0.68 -14.64
C GLN A 52 2.43 -1.19 -13.33
N GLU A 53 2.63 -2.45 -12.98
CA GLU A 53 2.17 -3.05 -11.71
C GLU A 53 2.79 -2.35 -10.49
N ALA A 54 4.09 -2.03 -10.54
CA ALA A 54 4.75 -1.26 -9.50
C ALA A 54 4.13 0.13 -9.34
N HIS A 55 3.84 0.83 -10.44
CA HIS A 55 3.19 2.14 -10.43
C HIS A 55 1.76 2.06 -9.87
N GLU A 56 0.96 1.09 -10.32
CA GLU A 56 -0.40 0.87 -9.81
C GLU A 56 -0.40 0.56 -8.30
N THR A 57 0.56 -0.24 -7.83
CA THR A 57 0.75 -0.55 -6.40
C THR A 57 1.08 0.70 -5.60
N GLN A 58 2.00 1.54 -6.09
CA GLN A 58 2.34 2.81 -5.44
C GLN A 58 1.14 3.77 -5.39
N GLU A 59 0.42 3.94 -6.51
CA GLU A 59 -0.78 4.79 -6.54
C GLU A 59 -1.88 4.28 -5.61
N ALA A 60 -2.11 2.96 -5.57
CA ALA A 60 -3.08 2.36 -4.66
C ALA A 60 -2.69 2.60 -3.19
N ALA A 61 -1.40 2.47 -2.85
CA ALA A 61 -0.91 2.73 -1.51
C ALA A 61 -1.05 4.21 -1.11
N ILE A 62 -0.76 5.14 -2.02
CA ILE A 62 -0.95 6.58 -1.79
C ILE A 62 -2.44 6.88 -1.55
N ARG A 63 -3.34 6.40 -2.41
CA ARG A 63 -4.80 6.58 -2.23
C ARG A 63 -5.29 6.02 -0.90
N ASN A 64 -4.82 4.82 -0.51
CA ASN A 64 -5.19 4.20 0.76
C ASN A 64 -4.63 4.98 1.96
N ALA A 65 -3.39 5.48 1.87
CA ALA A 65 -2.78 6.32 2.89
C ALA A 65 -3.55 7.64 3.09
N ASP A 66 -3.95 8.28 2.01
CA ASP A 66 -4.73 9.53 2.06
C ASP A 66 -6.14 9.31 2.60
N ASN A 67 -6.81 8.22 2.20
CA ASN A 67 -8.09 7.82 2.77
C ASN A 67 -7.99 7.55 4.29
N LEU A 68 -6.92 6.88 4.73
CA LEU A 68 -6.68 6.61 6.15
C LEU A 68 -6.50 7.90 6.96
N ARG A 69 -5.71 8.84 6.42
CA ARG A 69 -5.51 10.17 7.05
C ARG A 69 -6.79 10.96 7.13
N GLU A 70 -7.56 11.01 6.05
CA GLU A 70 -8.82 11.76 5.99
C GLU A 70 -9.87 11.16 6.92
N ASN A 71 -10.01 9.84 6.97
CA ASN A 71 -10.93 9.17 7.89
C ASN A 71 -10.53 9.44 9.36
N ALA A 72 -9.25 9.29 9.70
CA ALA A 72 -8.78 9.57 11.05
C ALA A 72 -9.02 11.04 11.46
N ARG A 73 -8.84 11.98 10.53
CA ARG A 73 -9.13 13.39 10.78
C ARG A 73 -10.62 13.64 11.03
N ARG A 74 -11.50 13.05 10.21
CA ARG A 74 -12.95 13.17 10.40
C ARG A 74 -13.41 12.57 11.72
N GLU A 75 -12.90 11.41 12.08
CA GLU A 75 -13.20 10.75 13.35
C GLU A 75 -12.70 11.59 14.55
N ALA A 76 -11.49 12.14 14.46
CA ALA A 76 -10.92 13.01 15.46
C ALA A 76 -11.73 14.31 15.65
N GLU A 77 -12.18 14.94 14.56
CA GLU A 77 -13.05 16.11 14.58
C GLU A 77 -14.44 15.78 15.16
N ALA A 78 -15.00 14.63 14.79
CA ALA A 78 -16.27 14.15 15.34
C ALA A 78 -16.18 13.87 16.85
N LEU A 79 -15.09 13.23 17.30
CA LEU A 79 -14.84 12.96 18.72
C LEU A 79 -14.72 14.26 19.52
N THR A 80 -13.97 15.23 19.03
CA THR A 80 -13.79 16.53 19.67
C THR A 80 -15.11 17.32 19.73
N SER A 81 -15.89 17.30 18.64
CA SER A 81 -17.20 17.97 18.57
C SER A 81 -18.19 17.34 19.54
N LYS A 82 -18.21 16.01 19.63
CA LYS A 82 -19.06 15.27 20.58
C LYS A 82 -18.68 15.60 22.03
N ALA A 83 -17.38 15.60 22.35
CA ALA A 83 -16.91 15.94 23.68
C ALA A 83 -17.28 17.37 24.08
N ARG A 84 -17.20 18.34 23.16
CA ARG A 84 -17.66 19.72 23.39
C ARG A 84 -19.16 19.78 23.69
N LEU A 85 -19.99 19.12 22.89
CA LEU A 85 -21.42 19.09 23.10
C LEU A 85 -21.78 18.45 24.45
N GLU A 86 -21.13 17.36 24.82
CA GLU A 86 -21.31 16.70 26.12
C GLU A 86 -20.87 17.59 27.29
N ALA A 87 -19.74 18.27 27.18
CA ALA A 87 -19.25 19.20 28.17
C ALA A 87 -20.22 20.40 28.35
N ASP A 88 -20.67 21.00 27.25
CA ASP A 88 -21.63 22.11 27.28
C ASP A 88 -22.97 21.67 27.90
N THR A 89 -23.46 20.50 27.53
CA THR A 89 -24.67 19.91 28.10
C THR A 89 -24.55 19.68 29.60
N MET A 90 -23.40 19.17 30.05
CA MET A 90 -23.08 18.93 31.47
C MET A 90 -23.04 20.24 32.24
N MET A 91 -22.40 21.27 31.69
CA MET A 91 -22.30 22.59 32.30
C MET A 91 -23.67 23.27 32.41
N GLU A 92 -24.47 23.21 31.35
CA GLU A 92 -25.84 23.76 31.38
C GLU A 92 -26.75 23.04 32.39
N LYS A 93 -26.64 21.72 32.46
CA LYS A 93 -27.37 20.95 33.45
C LYS A 93 -26.97 21.33 34.88
N ALA A 94 -25.65 21.39 35.16
CA ALA A 94 -25.15 21.80 36.45
C ALA A 94 -25.61 23.21 36.85
N ARG A 95 -25.63 24.17 35.92
CA ARG A 95 -26.14 25.53 36.14
C ARG A 95 -27.64 25.53 36.44
N ARG A 96 -28.44 24.76 35.69
CA ARG A 96 -29.89 24.64 35.91
C ARG A 96 -30.17 23.99 37.26
N ASP A 97 -29.49 22.90 37.60
CA ASP A 97 -29.66 22.20 38.86
C ASP A 97 -29.23 23.08 40.04
N SER A 98 -28.12 23.80 39.92
CA SER A 98 -27.66 24.81 40.90
C SER A 98 -28.68 25.90 41.11
N LYS A 99 -29.22 26.48 40.02
CA LYS A 99 -30.28 27.52 40.13
C LYS A 99 -31.55 26.98 40.76
N ALA A 100 -31.99 25.78 40.39
CA ALA A 100 -33.15 25.14 40.96
C ALA A 100 -32.97 24.83 42.46
N MET A 101 -31.77 24.43 42.88
CA MET A 101 -31.41 24.20 44.28
C MET A 101 -31.47 25.51 45.08
N MET A 102 -30.89 26.56 44.53
CA MET A 102 -30.92 27.90 45.15
C MET A 102 -32.36 28.41 45.30
N GLN A 103 -33.22 28.29 44.27
CA GLN A 103 -34.62 28.71 44.32
C GLN A 103 -35.37 27.92 45.37
N LYS A 104 -35.24 26.59 45.40
CA LYS A 104 -35.89 25.74 46.42
C LYS A 104 -35.47 26.11 47.85
N ALA A 105 -34.15 26.40 48.02
CA ALA A 105 -33.66 26.83 49.34
C ALA A 105 -34.22 28.20 49.74
N GLN A 106 -34.34 29.14 48.79
CA GLN A 106 -34.96 30.45 49.01
C GLN A 106 -36.44 30.30 49.38
N ASP A 107 -37.21 29.54 48.59
CA ASP A 107 -38.64 29.32 48.84
C ASP A 107 -38.88 28.67 50.22
N ALA A 108 -38.03 27.65 50.56
CA ALA A 108 -38.13 27.02 51.89
C ALA A 108 -37.74 27.94 53.05
N SER A 109 -36.73 28.82 52.80
CA SER A 109 -36.32 29.83 53.75
C SER A 109 -37.44 30.84 54.03
N ASP A 110 -38.05 31.37 52.93
CA ASP A 110 -39.11 32.33 53.02
C ASP A 110 -40.36 31.76 53.71
N ASP A 111 -40.70 30.48 53.39
CA ASP A 111 -41.82 29.75 54.05
C ASP A 111 -41.56 29.52 55.58
N MET A 112 -40.32 29.23 55.93
CA MET A 112 -39.92 29.06 57.34
C MET A 112 -40.02 30.35 58.11
N VAL A 113 -39.55 31.48 57.52
CA VAL A 113 -39.67 32.81 58.15
C VAL A 113 -41.14 33.21 58.29
N ALA A 114 -41.92 33.03 57.22
CA ALA A 114 -43.38 33.39 57.22
C ALA A 114 -44.15 32.62 58.30
N LYS A 115 -43.93 31.28 58.40
CA LYS A 115 -44.52 30.43 59.44
C LYS A 115 -44.02 30.82 60.84
N ALA A 116 -42.79 31.23 61.03
CA ALA A 116 -42.29 31.70 62.29
C ALA A 116 -42.93 33.07 62.68
N GLU A 117 -43.10 34.00 61.72
CA GLU A 117 -43.78 35.27 61.93
C GLU A 117 -45.23 35.06 62.28
N GLU A 118 -45.99 34.19 61.60
CA GLU A 118 -47.32 33.85 61.88
C GLU A 118 -47.51 33.31 63.32
N LYS A 119 -46.67 32.34 63.69
CA LYS A 119 -46.68 31.78 65.06
C LYS A 119 -46.33 32.86 66.13
N ALA A 120 -45.38 33.72 65.86
CA ALA A 120 -44.97 34.78 66.72
C ALA A 120 -46.12 35.78 66.93
N LYS A 121 -46.87 36.18 65.85
CA LYS A 121 -48.08 37.04 65.95
C LYS A 121 -49.19 36.36 66.76
N ALA A 122 -49.42 35.07 66.56
CA ALA A 122 -50.44 34.31 67.33
C ALA A 122 -50.09 34.27 68.82
N LEU A 123 -48.84 34.10 69.18
CA LEU A 123 -48.42 34.11 70.61
C LEU A 123 -48.50 35.45 71.29
N VAL A 124 -48.40 36.58 70.53
CA VAL A 124 -48.48 37.93 71.06
C VAL A 124 -49.93 38.47 71.19
N SER A 125 -50.90 37.88 70.50
CA SER A 125 -52.31 38.31 70.52
C SER A 125 -53.12 37.82 71.69
N GLU A 126 -52.66 36.92 72.54
CA GLU A 126 -53.33 36.47 73.78
C GLU A 126 -52.92 37.33 75.01
N ASP A 127 -53.88 38.01 75.65
CA ASP A 127 -53.78 39.19 76.50
C ASP A 127 -53.20 39.07 77.92
N GLN A 128 -52.43 37.97 78.28
CA GLN A 128 -51.89 37.81 79.66
C GLN A 128 -50.46 37.41 79.87
N ILE A 129 -49.68 37.31 78.81
CA ILE A 129 -48.25 36.92 78.95
C ILE A 129 -47.30 37.76 78.08
N THR A 130 -47.44 39.03 78.09
CA THR A 130 -46.84 39.97 77.15
C THR A 130 -45.28 39.91 77.12
N LYS A 131 -44.56 39.81 78.25
CA LYS A 131 -43.09 39.83 78.26
C LYS A 131 -42.51 38.49 77.89
N THR A 132 -43.06 37.39 78.44
CA THR A 132 -42.49 36.06 78.18
C THR A 132 -42.86 35.52 76.77
N ALA A 133 -44.06 35.82 76.31
CA ALA A 133 -44.51 35.48 74.96
C ALA A 133 -43.68 36.24 73.87
N THR A 134 -43.49 37.57 74.11
CA THR A 134 -42.68 38.42 73.24
C THR A 134 -41.17 37.93 73.15
N ALA A 135 -40.60 37.58 74.30
CA ALA A 135 -39.24 37.05 74.32
C ALA A 135 -39.15 35.72 73.57
N LYS A 136 -40.10 34.78 73.75
CA LYS A 136 -40.19 33.51 73.07
C LYS A 136 -40.45 33.61 71.57
N ALA A 137 -41.32 34.54 71.18
CA ALA A 137 -41.60 34.90 69.80
C ALA A 137 -40.31 35.43 69.08
N ASN A 138 -39.59 36.37 69.72
CA ASN A 138 -38.33 36.89 69.19
C ASN A 138 -37.23 35.83 69.13
N GLU A 139 -37.13 34.93 70.11
CA GLU A 139 -36.22 33.79 70.06
C GLU A 139 -36.53 32.84 68.89
N MET A 140 -37.86 32.53 68.69
CA MET A 140 -38.30 31.69 67.55
C MET A 140 -38.01 32.34 66.19
N LEU A 141 -38.25 33.68 66.05
CA LEU A 141 -37.94 34.41 64.83
C LEU A 141 -36.42 34.43 64.58
N THR A 142 -35.61 34.66 65.60
CA THR A 142 -34.18 34.71 65.47
C THR A 142 -33.62 33.32 65.10
N SER A 143 -34.13 32.22 65.70
CA SER A 143 -33.78 30.86 65.37
C SER A 143 -34.21 30.51 63.89
N ALA A 144 -35.42 30.89 63.49
CA ALA A 144 -35.90 30.65 62.13
C ALA A 144 -35.08 31.39 61.11
N ARG A 145 -34.69 32.66 61.39
CA ARG A 145 -33.80 33.43 60.51
C ARG A 145 -32.38 32.81 60.40
N HIS A 146 -31.84 32.38 61.51
CA HIS A 146 -30.56 31.70 61.55
C HIS A 146 -30.60 30.40 60.73
N GLN A 147 -31.60 29.53 60.99
CA GLN A 147 -31.78 28.29 60.20
C GLN A 147 -32.01 28.54 58.71
N SER A 148 -32.79 29.59 58.41
CA SER A 148 -32.98 30.03 57.01
C SER A 148 -31.67 30.44 56.36
N GLN A 149 -30.86 31.23 57.07
CA GLN A 149 -29.55 31.68 56.56
C GLN A 149 -28.57 30.52 56.38
N GLU A 150 -28.48 29.60 57.34
CA GLU A 150 -27.69 28.37 57.23
C GLU A 150 -28.14 27.50 56.03
N MET A 151 -29.47 27.39 55.81
CA MET A 151 -30.01 26.65 54.66
C MET A 151 -29.58 27.27 53.33
N LEU A 152 -29.65 28.62 53.23
CA LEU A 152 -29.22 29.35 52.03
C LEU A 152 -27.70 29.21 51.81
N GLU A 153 -26.87 29.35 52.86
CA GLU A 153 -25.43 29.19 52.78
C GLU A 153 -25.06 27.78 52.33
N ASN A 154 -25.69 26.76 52.92
CA ASN A 154 -25.49 25.35 52.54
C ASN A 154 -25.93 25.09 51.09
N ALA A 155 -27.08 25.66 50.66
CA ALA A 155 -27.52 25.55 49.27
C ALA A 155 -26.54 26.23 48.29
N GLN A 156 -26.05 27.41 48.66
CA GLN A 156 -25.00 28.10 47.86
C GLN A 156 -23.71 27.28 47.74
N ALA A 157 -23.22 26.73 48.87
CA ALA A 157 -22.03 25.92 48.89
C ALA A 157 -22.18 24.68 47.98
N LYS A 158 -23.30 23.94 48.12
CA LYS A 158 -23.58 22.77 47.26
C LYS A 158 -23.79 23.15 45.80
N ALA A 159 -24.43 24.29 45.51
CA ALA A 159 -24.58 24.78 44.15
C ALA A 159 -23.23 25.14 43.50
N ARG A 160 -22.33 25.76 44.23
CA ARG A 160 -20.97 26.06 43.79
C ARG A 160 -20.18 24.78 43.56
N GLU A 161 -20.17 23.85 44.52
CA GLU A 161 -19.50 22.54 44.42
C GLU A 161 -20.00 21.74 43.19
N ALA A 162 -21.32 21.72 42.95
CA ALA A 162 -21.91 21.04 41.79
C ALA A 162 -21.42 21.68 40.47
N THR A 163 -21.34 23.02 40.42
CA THR A 163 -20.86 23.74 39.23
C THR A 163 -19.38 23.55 39.02
N GLU A 164 -18.55 23.61 40.05
CA GLU A 164 -17.11 23.38 40.00
C GLU A 164 -16.79 21.94 39.58
N THR A 165 -17.52 20.97 40.13
CA THR A 165 -17.38 19.55 39.80
C THR A 165 -17.74 19.33 38.31
N ALA A 166 -18.84 19.93 37.83
CA ALA A 166 -19.24 19.84 36.43
C ALA A 166 -18.20 20.48 35.51
N GLN A 167 -17.65 21.62 35.89
CA GLN A 167 -16.58 22.30 35.13
C GLN A 167 -15.30 21.45 35.05
N THR A 168 -14.88 20.90 36.17
CA THR A 168 -13.69 20.03 36.21
C THR A 168 -13.88 18.80 35.31
N ARG A 169 -15.07 18.16 35.38
CA ARG A 169 -15.39 17.01 34.51
C ARG A 169 -15.46 17.38 33.04
N ALA A 170 -16.09 18.54 32.73
CA ALA A 170 -16.14 19.00 31.35
C ALA A 170 -14.77 19.32 30.76
N THR A 171 -13.90 19.94 31.57
CA THR A 171 -12.50 20.20 31.16
C THR A 171 -11.74 18.89 30.93
N ALA A 172 -11.81 17.95 31.88
CA ALA A 172 -11.17 16.65 31.74
C ALA A 172 -11.66 15.86 30.50
N LEU A 173 -12.97 15.93 30.22
CA LEU A 173 -13.56 15.30 29.02
C LEU A 173 -13.00 15.92 27.74
N LEU A 174 -12.87 17.23 27.69
CA LEU A 174 -12.32 17.95 26.53
C LEU A 174 -10.83 17.62 26.33
N GLU A 175 -10.04 17.61 27.40
CA GLU A 175 -8.61 17.26 27.36
C GLU A 175 -8.40 15.80 26.90
N ASP A 176 -9.19 14.85 27.42
CA ASP A 176 -9.16 13.45 27.00
C ASP A 176 -9.52 13.29 25.52
N ALA A 177 -10.60 13.98 25.08
CA ALA A 177 -10.99 13.95 23.68
C ALA A 177 -9.96 14.57 22.74
N GLN A 178 -9.32 15.67 23.16
CA GLN A 178 -8.25 16.29 22.38
C GLN A 178 -7.01 15.38 22.28
N THR A 179 -6.62 14.75 23.39
CA THR A 179 -5.50 13.81 23.42
C THR A 179 -5.77 12.62 22.51
N LYS A 180 -6.93 11.97 22.66
CA LYS A 180 -7.34 10.85 21.80
C LYS A 180 -7.42 11.23 20.33
N SER A 181 -7.95 12.43 20.04
CA SER A 181 -8.01 12.95 18.68
C SER A 181 -6.62 13.11 18.07
N LYS A 182 -5.67 13.67 18.83
CA LYS A 182 -4.30 13.83 18.41
C LYS A 182 -3.61 12.48 18.16
N ASP A 183 -3.72 11.57 19.12
CA ASP A 183 -3.14 10.22 19.02
C ASP A 183 -3.70 9.45 17.82
N MET A 184 -4.99 9.61 17.52
CA MET A 184 -5.64 8.98 16.37
C MET A 184 -5.06 9.52 15.06
N VAL A 185 -4.90 10.83 14.93
CA VAL A 185 -4.32 11.45 13.74
C VAL A 185 -2.84 11.08 13.59
N GLU A 186 -2.05 11.12 14.65
CA GLU A 186 -0.63 10.72 14.62
C GLU A 186 -0.47 9.24 14.26
N THR A 187 -1.29 8.36 14.83
CA THR A 187 -1.30 6.94 14.49
C THR A 187 -1.67 6.69 13.03
N ALA A 188 -2.68 7.40 12.52
CA ALA A 188 -3.08 7.29 11.13
C ALA A 188 -1.98 7.80 10.17
N GLN A 189 -1.31 8.89 10.52
CA GLN A 189 -0.19 9.43 9.76
C GLN A 189 0.99 8.46 9.71
N ALA A 190 1.35 7.86 10.87
CA ALA A 190 2.41 6.86 10.95
C ALA A 190 2.09 5.62 10.12
N LYS A 191 0.86 5.09 10.22
CA LYS A 191 0.40 3.95 9.40
C LYS A 191 0.39 4.27 7.90
N ALA A 192 -0.07 5.46 7.53
CA ALA A 192 -0.07 5.90 6.14
C ALA A 192 1.35 6.05 5.57
N ALA A 193 2.29 6.59 6.35
CA ALA A 193 3.69 6.67 5.96
C ALA A 193 4.34 5.29 5.80
N LEU A 194 4.05 4.36 6.72
CA LEU A 194 4.53 2.98 6.62
C LEU A 194 3.97 2.28 5.39
N LEU A 195 2.67 2.42 5.12
CA LEU A 195 2.02 1.84 3.96
C LEU A 195 2.66 2.32 2.64
N THR A 196 2.89 3.63 2.53
CA THR A 196 3.54 4.21 1.35
C THR A 196 4.99 3.73 1.21
N LYS A 197 5.74 3.67 2.32
CA LYS A 197 7.11 3.16 2.32
C LYS A 197 7.17 1.70 1.87
N THR A 198 6.34 0.83 2.45
CA THR A 198 6.28 -0.59 2.10
C THR A 198 5.89 -0.80 0.63
N ALA A 199 4.94 -0.02 0.12
CA ALA A 199 4.54 -0.11 -1.28
C ALA A 199 5.68 0.33 -2.23
N ASN A 200 6.45 1.36 -1.86
CA ASN A 200 7.62 1.78 -2.63
C ASN A 200 8.72 0.69 -2.63
N GLU A 201 9.01 0.11 -1.47
CA GLU A 201 9.99 -0.98 -1.36
C GLU A 201 9.57 -2.20 -2.20
N GLN A 202 8.30 -2.60 -2.16
CA GLN A 202 7.75 -3.68 -2.98
C GLN A 202 7.82 -3.37 -4.47
N ALA A 203 7.50 -2.14 -4.86
CA ALA A 203 7.59 -1.70 -6.25
C ALA A 203 9.04 -1.71 -6.77
N GLU A 204 9.99 -1.22 -5.97
CA GLU A 204 11.42 -1.26 -6.30
C GLU A 204 11.94 -2.71 -6.41
N GLU A 205 11.52 -3.58 -5.50
CA GLU A 205 11.89 -4.99 -5.54
C GLU A 205 11.34 -5.68 -6.79
N ALA A 206 10.05 -5.46 -7.14
CA ALA A 206 9.44 -6.01 -8.34
C ALA A 206 10.16 -5.56 -9.61
N ILE A 207 10.50 -4.27 -9.73
CA ILE A 207 11.29 -3.73 -10.85
C ILE A 207 12.68 -4.36 -10.88
N SER A 208 13.36 -4.49 -9.74
CA SER A 208 14.69 -5.09 -9.64
C SER A 208 14.69 -6.57 -10.07
N GLN A 209 13.69 -7.32 -9.62
CA GLN A 209 13.50 -8.72 -10.01
C GLN A 209 13.24 -8.85 -11.52
N ALA A 210 12.34 -8.01 -12.07
CA ALA A 210 12.08 -7.99 -13.50
C ALA A 210 13.30 -7.62 -14.33
N GLN A 211 14.15 -6.71 -13.85
CA GLN A 211 15.40 -6.33 -14.49
C GLN A 211 16.43 -7.49 -14.49
N LYS A 212 16.58 -8.19 -13.36
CA LYS A 212 17.45 -9.37 -13.24
C LYS A 212 16.99 -10.46 -14.20
N TRP A 213 15.71 -10.81 -14.15
CA TRP A 213 15.15 -11.83 -15.04
C TRP A 213 15.31 -11.44 -16.52
N SER A 214 15.10 -10.17 -16.85
CA SER A 214 15.32 -9.63 -18.20
C SER A 214 16.78 -9.71 -18.63
N HIS A 215 17.73 -9.49 -17.72
CA HIS A 215 19.16 -9.63 -17.98
C HIS A 215 19.53 -11.11 -18.23
N ASP A 216 19.07 -12.02 -17.36
CA ASP A 216 19.33 -13.46 -17.47
C ASP A 216 18.75 -14.02 -18.78
N MET A 217 17.57 -13.60 -19.15
CA MET A 217 16.93 -13.98 -20.41
C MET A 217 17.72 -13.48 -21.63
N ARG A 218 18.24 -12.26 -21.57
CA ARG A 218 19.10 -11.72 -22.63
C ARG A 218 20.40 -12.52 -22.75
N THR A 219 21.04 -12.84 -21.64
CA THR A 219 22.28 -13.62 -21.60
C THR A 219 22.03 -15.01 -22.16
N GLY A 220 20.97 -15.70 -21.69
CA GLY A 220 20.60 -17.02 -22.20
C GLY A 220 20.26 -17.01 -23.70
N ALA A 221 19.56 -15.99 -24.19
CA ALA A 221 19.29 -15.84 -25.61
C ALA A 221 20.58 -15.62 -26.42
N SER A 222 21.53 -14.81 -25.94
CA SER A 222 22.82 -14.59 -26.59
C SER A 222 23.67 -15.88 -26.64
N GLU A 223 23.71 -16.60 -25.52
CA GLU A 223 24.43 -17.91 -25.46
C GLU A 223 23.77 -18.96 -26.39
N PHE A 224 22.46 -18.94 -26.49
CA PHE A 224 21.72 -19.82 -27.40
C PHE A 224 22.07 -19.51 -28.86
N VAL A 225 22.01 -18.23 -29.27
CA VAL A 225 22.39 -17.81 -30.62
C VAL A 225 23.86 -18.15 -30.94
N GLU A 226 24.77 -17.91 -29.97
CA GLU A 226 26.20 -18.22 -30.16
C GLU A 226 26.46 -19.72 -30.32
N ARG A 227 25.72 -20.56 -29.57
CA ARG A 227 25.75 -22.02 -29.70
C ARG A 227 25.29 -22.48 -31.07
N ILE A 228 24.18 -21.93 -31.58
CA ILE A 228 23.66 -22.21 -32.90
C ILE A 228 24.66 -21.82 -33.97
N MET A 229 25.23 -20.60 -33.90
CA MET A 229 26.24 -20.13 -34.84
C MET A 229 27.45 -21.04 -34.85
N ARG A 230 27.95 -21.47 -33.67
CA ARG A 230 29.06 -22.40 -33.56
C ARG A 230 28.76 -23.75 -34.19
N THR A 231 27.60 -24.33 -33.90
CA THR A 231 27.16 -25.59 -34.48
C THR A 231 27.03 -25.49 -36.01
N SER A 232 26.52 -24.38 -36.51
CA SER A 232 26.40 -24.13 -37.94
C SER A 232 27.78 -23.98 -38.60
N ASP A 233 28.72 -23.28 -37.97
CA ASP A 233 30.12 -23.15 -38.45
C ASP A 233 30.84 -24.52 -38.49
N GLU A 234 30.65 -25.33 -37.46
CA GLU A 234 31.20 -26.71 -37.43
C GLU A 234 30.63 -27.54 -38.57
N GLN A 235 29.31 -27.51 -38.81
CA GLN A 235 28.68 -28.23 -39.92
C GLN A 235 29.16 -27.71 -41.26
N LEU A 236 29.20 -26.38 -41.47
CA LEU A 236 29.73 -25.79 -42.70
C LEU A 236 31.19 -26.20 -42.93
N THR A 237 32.01 -26.21 -41.88
CA THR A 237 33.41 -26.65 -41.96
C THR A 237 33.52 -28.13 -42.36
N GLN A 238 32.65 -29.00 -41.81
CA GLN A 238 32.58 -30.42 -42.19
C GLN A 238 32.21 -30.55 -43.67
N TYR A 239 31.19 -29.85 -44.15
CA TYR A 239 30.77 -29.87 -45.55
C TYR A 239 31.87 -29.37 -46.49
N VAL A 240 32.54 -28.27 -46.13
CA VAL A 240 33.68 -27.76 -46.90
C VAL A 240 34.81 -28.80 -46.98
N ASN A 241 35.11 -29.49 -45.88
CA ASN A 241 36.12 -30.55 -45.85
C ASN A 241 35.70 -31.79 -46.66
N GLU A 242 34.45 -32.17 -46.65
CA GLU A 242 33.91 -33.25 -47.51
C GLU A 242 34.02 -32.87 -49.00
N ILE A 243 33.67 -31.66 -49.36
CA ILE A 243 33.82 -31.16 -50.73
C ILE A 243 35.32 -31.16 -51.14
N ARG A 244 36.21 -30.72 -50.24
CA ARG A 244 37.66 -30.76 -50.50
C ARG A 244 38.17 -32.18 -50.69
N ARG A 245 37.75 -33.13 -49.87
CA ARG A 245 38.10 -34.57 -49.99
C ARG A 245 37.56 -35.14 -51.32
N ALA A 246 36.32 -34.85 -51.65
CA ALA A 246 35.71 -35.22 -52.92
C ALA A 246 36.50 -34.67 -54.12
N ARG A 247 36.93 -33.41 -54.07
CA ARG A 247 37.77 -32.79 -55.11
C ARG A 247 39.15 -33.43 -55.19
N GLN A 248 39.81 -33.81 -54.07
CA GLN A 248 41.04 -34.44 -54.02
C GLN A 248 40.98 -35.88 -54.59
N SER A 249 39.95 -36.65 -54.22
CA SER A 249 39.76 -38.00 -54.84
C SER A 249 39.50 -37.94 -56.34
N LEU A 250 38.80 -36.83 -56.75
CA LEU A 250 38.62 -36.53 -58.19
C LEU A 250 39.94 -36.30 -58.94
N ARG A 251 40.79 -35.49 -58.32
CA ARG A 251 42.17 -35.25 -58.93
C ARG A 251 43.05 -36.46 -58.90
N ALA A 252 43.00 -37.30 -57.87
CA ALA A 252 43.78 -38.49 -57.74
C ALA A 252 43.38 -39.56 -58.77
N SER A 253 42.11 -39.73 -59.04
CA SER A 253 41.65 -40.70 -60.02
C SER A 253 41.72 -40.21 -61.47
N GLY A 254 41.92 -38.88 -61.68
CA GLY A 254 42.18 -38.30 -63.00
C GLY A 254 43.65 -38.40 -63.42
N LYS A 255 44.56 -38.89 -62.55
CA LYS A 255 46.01 -39.10 -62.86
C LYS A 255 46.36 -40.54 -63.27
N VAL A 256 45.40 -41.43 -63.42
CA VAL A 256 45.67 -42.86 -63.68
C VAL A 256 45.21 -43.31 -65.07
N GLU A 257 45.21 -42.47 -66.07
CA GLU A 257 45.11 -42.83 -67.46
C GLU A 257 46.03 -41.94 -68.30
N GLU A 258 47.38 -42.16 -68.22
CA GLU A 258 48.24 -41.95 -69.34
C GLU A 258 48.10 -43.19 -70.24
N GLU A 259 47.49 -42.99 -71.41
CA GLU A 259 47.44 -43.99 -72.48
C GLU A 259 48.91 -44.36 -72.87
N PRO A 260 49.18 -45.63 -73.14
CA PRO A 260 50.51 -46.00 -73.73
C PRO A 260 50.59 -45.42 -75.12
N GLN A 261 51.61 -44.62 -75.31
CA GLN A 261 52.02 -44.15 -76.68
C GLN A 261 52.29 -45.32 -77.58
N PRO A 262 51.76 -45.32 -78.85
CA PRO A 262 52.11 -46.34 -79.79
C PRO A 262 53.58 -46.16 -80.24
N GLU A 263 54.39 -47.26 -80.19
CA GLU A 263 55.76 -47.33 -80.71
C GLU A 263 55.81 -46.89 -82.17
N PRO A 264 56.86 -46.16 -82.57
CA PRO A 264 57.05 -45.80 -83.96
C PRO A 264 57.45 -47.06 -84.79
N LYS A 265 56.65 -47.41 -85.80
CA LYS A 265 57.00 -48.37 -86.81
C LYS A 265 58.26 -47.87 -87.55
N GLN A 266 59.36 -48.64 -87.44
CA GLN A 266 60.50 -48.51 -88.33
C GLN A 266 60.11 -48.96 -89.73
N ASP A 267 60.04 -48.03 -90.65
CA ASP A 267 60.04 -48.33 -92.06
C ASP A 267 61.42 -48.85 -92.44
N ALA A 268 61.51 -50.16 -92.79
CA ALA A 268 62.65 -50.74 -93.52
C ALA A 268 62.49 -50.41 -94.98
N GLN A 269 63.52 -49.77 -95.48
CA GLN A 269 63.74 -49.57 -96.91
C GLN A 269 63.68 -50.88 -97.69
N LYS A 270 62.97 -50.95 -98.72
CA LYS A 270 63.43 -51.10 -100.14
C LYS A 270 62.29 -50.70 -101.06
#